data_1cb91bde562863797ed3eefa39d7dd11
#
_entry.id   1cb91bde562863797ed3eefa39d7dd11
#
_cell.length_a   1.000
_cell.length_b   1.000
_cell.length_c   1.000
_cell.angle_alpha   90.00
_cell.angle_beta   90.00
_cell.angle_gamma   90.00
#
_symmetry.space_group_name_H-M   'P 1'
#
loop_
_entity.id
_entity.type
_entity.pdbx_description
1 polymer ?
#
loop_
_entity_poly.entity_id
_entity_poly.type
_entity_poly.pdbx_seq_one_letter_code
_entity_poly.pdbx_strand_id
1 'polypeptide(L)'
;MAKQAEGKASVSPGTQVTLAIGQRSTKQRAAVATALRDIDDFRSAQEIFEIVKSRGDNVSLTTVYRSLQAMASIGDIDVLLNSEGEALYRRCGQRSGHHHHLVCRKCGFTVEVEGPAVERWTHDVARKQGFTD
;
A
#
# COMPACT_ATOMS: atom_id res chain seq x y z
N MET A 1 -16.19 -37.92 -50.08
CA MET A 1 -16.66 -37.98 -48.70
C MET A 1 -15.54 -37.46 -47.79
N ALA A 2 -15.63 -36.25 -47.36
CA ALA A 2 -14.61 -35.63 -46.48
C ALA A 2 -14.96 -35.88 -45.00
N LYS A 3 -14.06 -36.53 -44.28
CA LYS A 3 -14.12 -36.64 -42.80
C LYS A 3 -13.56 -35.37 -42.19
N GLN A 4 -14.39 -34.65 -41.46
CA GLN A 4 -13.99 -33.56 -40.60
C GLN A 4 -13.28 -34.12 -39.37
N ALA A 5 -12.04 -33.67 -39.13
CA ALA A 5 -11.34 -33.92 -37.90
C ALA A 5 -11.61 -32.77 -36.93
N GLU A 6 -12.33 -33.05 -35.85
CA GLU A 6 -12.49 -32.16 -34.72
C GLU A 6 -11.18 -32.02 -33.97
N GLY A 7 -10.60 -30.85 -34.06
CA GLY A 7 -9.45 -30.47 -33.26
C GLY A 7 -9.87 -30.13 -31.83
N LYS A 8 -9.64 -31.03 -30.90
CA LYS A 8 -9.69 -30.70 -29.44
C LYS A 8 -8.56 -29.75 -29.11
N ALA A 9 -8.89 -28.52 -28.82
CA ALA A 9 -7.97 -27.58 -28.21
C ALA A 9 -7.67 -28.03 -26.76
N SER A 10 -6.48 -28.61 -26.55
CA SER A 10 -5.99 -28.92 -25.20
C SER A 10 -5.54 -27.64 -24.55
N VAL A 11 -6.30 -27.16 -23.57
CA VAL A 11 -5.91 -26.05 -22.71
C VAL A 11 -4.77 -26.57 -21.80
N SER A 12 -3.59 -25.98 -21.96
CA SER A 12 -2.43 -26.32 -21.14
C SER A 12 -2.67 -26.01 -19.65
N PRO A 13 -2.32 -26.93 -18.73
CA PRO A 13 -2.58 -26.74 -17.29
C PRO A 13 -1.84 -25.54 -16.65
N GLY A 14 -0.83 -25.00 -17.30
CA GLY A 14 -0.07 -23.86 -16.80
C GLY A 14 -0.84 -22.54 -16.74
N THR A 15 -1.80 -22.31 -17.63
CA THR A 15 -2.57 -21.06 -17.70
C THR A 15 -3.55 -20.92 -16.53
N GLN A 16 -4.15 -22.01 -16.07
CA GLN A 16 -5.09 -21.99 -14.94
C GLN A 16 -4.40 -21.72 -13.61
N VAL A 17 -3.19 -22.25 -13.41
CA VAL A 17 -2.41 -22.04 -12.19
C VAL A 17 -2.00 -20.56 -12.07
N THR A 18 -1.59 -19.93 -13.15
CA THR A 18 -1.18 -18.52 -13.15
C THR A 18 -2.35 -17.58 -12.84
N LEU A 19 -3.54 -17.85 -13.37
CA LEU A 19 -4.75 -17.09 -13.08
C LEU A 19 -5.18 -17.24 -11.61
N ALA A 20 -5.12 -18.44 -11.06
CA ALA A 20 -5.45 -18.69 -9.65
C ALA A 20 -4.50 -17.98 -8.70
N ILE A 21 -3.20 -17.93 -9.01
CA ILE A 21 -2.19 -17.19 -8.24
C ILE A 21 -2.48 -15.69 -8.29
N GLY A 22 -2.78 -15.14 -9.46
CA GLY A 22 -3.14 -13.73 -9.64
C GLY A 22 -4.39 -13.34 -8.85
N GLN A 23 -5.44 -14.14 -8.88
CA GLN A 23 -6.68 -13.91 -8.13
C GLN A 23 -6.47 -13.96 -6.62
N ARG A 24 -5.67 -14.91 -6.14
CA ARG A 24 -5.34 -15.03 -4.72
C ARG A 24 -4.54 -13.82 -4.24
N SER A 25 -3.56 -13.39 -5.01
CA SER A 25 -2.78 -12.19 -4.72
C SER A 25 -3.65 -10.93 -4.64
N THR A 26 -4.64 -10.79 -5.53
CA THR A 26 -5.58 -9.67 -5.53
C THR A 26 -6.48 -9.67 -4.30
N LYS A 27 -7.00 -10.83 -3.88
CA LYS A 27 -7.80 -10.96 -2.65
C LYS A 27 -6.99 -10.61 -1.40
N GLN A 28 -5.75 -11.06 -1.32
CA GLN A 28 -4.85 -10.78 -0.21
C GLN A 28 -4.52 -9.29 -0.11
N ARG A 29 -4.25 -8.63 -1.25
CA ARG A 29 -4.04 -7.19 -1.30
C ARG A 29 -5.29 -6.42 -0.88
N ALA A 30 -6.46 -6.84 -1.30
CA ALA A 30 -7.73 -6.25 -0.90
C ALA A 30 -7.97 -6.36 0.61
N ALA A 31 -7.61 -7.48 1.23
CA ALA A 31 -7.71 -7.67 2.68
C ALA A 31 -6.80 -6.68 3.44
N VAL A 32 -5.56 -6.48 2.99
CA VAL A 32 -4.64 -5.49 3.56
C VAL A 32 -5.17 -4.07 3.37
N ALA A 33 -5.65 -3.72 2.18
CA ALA A 33 -6.22 -2.40 1.90
C ALA A 33 -7.46 -2.11 2.77
N THR A 34 -8.31 -3.10 2.98
CA THR A 34 -9.51 -2.98 3.85
C THR A 34 -9.10 -2.76 5.31
N ALA A 35 -8.09 -3.48 5.79
CA ALA A 35 -7.58 -3.28 7.15
C ALA A 35 -7.02 -1.87 7.36
N LEU A 36 -6.29 -1.35 6.37
CA LEU A 36 -5.73 0.01 6.42
C LEU A 36 -6.78 1.12 6.45
N ARG A 37 -7.98 0.89 5.91
CA ARG A 37 -9.08 1.89 5.96
C ARG A 37 -9.53 2.23 7.37
N ASP A 38 -9.42 1.27 8.28
CA ASP A 38 -9.89 1.39 9.66
C ASP A 38 -8.74 1.77 10.63
N ILE A 39 -7.56 2.02 10.10
CA ILE A 39 -6.38 2.41 10.88
C ILE A 39 -6.12 3.91 10.65
N ASP A 40 -6.25 4.68 11.73
CA ASP A 40 -6.05 6.13 11.70
C ASP A 40 -4.60 6.56 11.96
N ASP A 41 -3.80 5.70 12.59
CA ASP A 41 -2.41 5.95 12.96
C ASP A 41 -1.43 5.20 12.04
N PHE A 42 -0.16 5.61 12.06
CA PHE A 42 0.90 4.82 11.46
C PHE A 42 1.12 3.52 12.23
N ARG A 43 1.14 2.40 11.51
CA ARG A 43 1.33 1.05 12.04
C ARG A 43 2.43 0.32 11.30
N SER A 44 3.15 -0.53 12.03
CA SER A 44 4.14 -1.43 11.44
C SER A 44 3.47 -2.52 10.58
N ALA A 45 4.23 -3.13 9.69
CA ALA A 45 3.74 -4.26 8.90
C ALA A 45 3.31 -5.43 9.79
N GLN A 46 4.00 -5.68 10.91
CA GLN A 46 3.65 -6.69 11.89
C GLN A 46 2.29 -6.42 12.54
N GLU A 47 2.05 -5.18 12.98
CA GLU A 47 0.76 -4.78 13.55
C GLU A 47 -0.38 -4.89 12.53
N ILE A 48 -0.15 -4.49 11.29
CA ILE A 48 -1.11 -4.63 10.19
C ILE A 48 -1.40 -6.10 9.92
N PHE A 49 -0.38 -6.96 9.91
CA PHE A 49 -0.54 -8.41 9.78
C PHE A 49 -1.43 -9.00 10.88
N GLU A 50 -1.22 -8.62 12.15
CA GLU A 50 -2.04 -9.07 13.26
C GLU A 50 -3.51 -8.61 13.12
N ILE A 51 -3.75 -7.40 12.64
CA ILE A 51 -5.09 -6.88 12.38
C ILE A 51 -5.77 -7.67 11.26
N VAL A 52 -5.08 -7.91 10.15
CA VAL A 52 -5.60 -8.70 9.01
C VAL A 52 -5.93 -10.12 9.47
N LYS A 53 -5.05 -10.75 10.23
CA LYS A 53 -5.25 -12.08 10.78
C LYS A 53 -6.45 -12.14 11.74
N SER A 54 -6.62 -11.14 12.60
CA SER A 54 -7.74 -11.06 13.54
C SER A 54 -9.10 -10.94 12.85
N ARG A 55 -9.13 -10.47 11.61
CA ARG A 55 -10.33 -10.38 10.76
C ARG A 55 -10.67 -11.69 10.04
N GLY A 56 -9.87 -12.73 10.23
CA GLY A 56 -10.07 -14.04 9.62
C GLY A 56 -9.47 -14.19 8.21
N ASP A 57 -8.74 -13.20 7.72
CA ASP A 57 -8.08 -13.27 6.44
C ASP A 57 -6.79 -14.09 6.54
N ASN A 58 -6.62 -15.04 5.62
CA ASN A 58 -5.44 -15.90 5.56
C ASN A 58 -4.36 -15.26 4.68
N VAL A 59 -3.58 -14.37 5.27
CA VAL A 59 -2.49 -13.65 4.60
C VAL A 59 -1.20 -13.86 5.38
N SER A 60 -0.09 -14.15 4.69
CA SER A 60 1.22 -14.24 5.32
C SER A 60 1.84 -12.86 5.58
N LEU A 61 2.76 -12.77 6.54
CA LEU A 61 3.50 -11.55 6.81
C LEU A 61 4.26 -11.05 5.57
N THR A 62 4.87 -11.95 4.81
CA THR A 62 5.56 -11.61 3.56
C THR A 62 4.61 -10.97 2.54
N THR A 63 3.40 -11.49 2.42
CA THR A 63 2.38 -10.92 1.53
C THR A 63 1.92 -9.53 2.00
N VAL A 64 1.79 -9.33 3.31
CA VAL A 64 1.49 -8.00 3.89
C VAL A 64 2.59 -7.01 3.51
N TYR A 65 3.87 -7.34 3.71
CA TYR A 65 4.99 -6.49 3.31
C TYR A 65 4.96 -6.14 1.82
N ARG A 66 4.78 -7.12 0.95
CA ARG A 66 4.71 -6.90 -0.50
C ARG A 66 3.54 -6.01 -0.90
N SER A 67 2.39 -6.20 -0.27
CA SER A 67 1.20 -5.38 -0.52
C SER A 67 1.41 -3.94 -0.08
N LEU A 68 2.01 -3.73 1.09
CA LEU A 68 2.34 -2.40 1.61
C LEU A 68 3.35 -1.67 0.73
N GLN A 69 4.41 -2.36 0.30
CA GLN A 69 5.40 -1.78 -0.62
C GLN A 69 4.79 -1.41 -1.98
N ALA A 70 3.92 -2.25 -2.53
CA ALA A 70 3.23 -1.97 -3.78
C ALA A 70 2.30 -0.75 -3.66
N MET A 71 1.52 -0.65 -2.56
CA MET A 71 0.66 0.50 -2.31
C MET A 71 1.44 1.79 -2.06
N ALA A 72 2.56 1.71 -1.35
CA ALA A 72 3.44 2.86 -1.13
C ALA A 72 4.06 3.36 -2.43
N SER A 73 4.48 2.47 -3.32
CA SER A 73 5.10 2.83 -4.61
C SER A 73 4.17 3.59 -5.56
N ILE A 74 2.86 3.38 -5.45
CA ILE A 74 1.85 4.08 -6.25
C ILE A 74 1.20 5.26 -5.50
N GLY A 75 1.65 5.55 -4.27
CA GLY A 75 1.16 6.67 -3.48
C GLY A 75 -0.17 6.45 -2.76
N ASP A 76 -0.67 5.22 -2.69
CA ASP A 76 -1.92 4.90 -1.98
C ASP A 76 -1.79 4.97 -0.46
N ILE A 77 -0.59 4.76 0.04
CA ILE A 77 -0.27 4.85 1.47
C ILE A 77 1.03 5.62 1.69
N ASP A 78 1.14 6.25 2.85
CA ASP A 78 2.34 6.92 3.29
C ASP A 78 3.21 5.99 4.16
N VAL A 79 4.51 6.21 4.10
CA VAL A 79 5.52 5.49 4.87
C VAL A 79 6.29 6.47 5.74
N LEU A 80 6.45 6.13 7.01
CA LEU A 80 7.24 6.87 7.98
C LEU A 80 8.25 5.92 8.62
N LEU A 81 9.49 6.36 8.79
CA LEU A 81 10.46 5.64 9.61
C LEU A 81 10.37 6.14 11.05
N ASN A 82 10.25 5.21 12.00
CA ASN A 82 10.32 5.56 13.42
C ASN A 82 11.77 5.77 13.87
N SER A 83 11.96 6.10 15.14
CA SER A 83 13.31 6.34 15.73
C SER A 83 14.23 5.11 15.68
N GLU A 84 13.67 3.93 15.53
CA GLU A 84 14.40 2.64 15.43
C GLU A 84 14.68 2.23 13.98
N GLY A 85 14.25 3.04 13.01
CA GLY A 85 14.40 2.76 11.59
C GLY A 85 13.36 1.79 11.02
N GLU A 86 12.32 1.45 11.78
CA GLU A 86 11.23 0.62 11.33
C GLU A 86 10.24 1.43 10.48
N ALA A 87 9.81 0.85 9.36
CA ALA A 87 8.80 1.46 8.51
C ALA A 87 7.39 1.31 9.10
N LEU A 88 6.70 2.42 9.19
CA LEU A 88 5.30 2.50 9.60
C LEU A 88 4.46 2.97 8.42
N TYR A 89 3.25 2.45 8.31
CA TYR A 89 2.37 2.66 7.17
C TYR A 89 1.03 3.23 7.61
N ARG A 90 0.50 4.16 6.82
CA ARG A 90 -0.82 4.74 7.02
C ARG A 90 -1.47 5.03 5.67
N ARG A 91 -2.74 4.71 5.55
CA ARG A 91 -3.53 5.17 4.43
C ARG A 91 -3.95 6.61 4.68
N CYS A 92 -3.57 7.50 3.80
CA CYS A 92 -4.05 8.87 3.83
C CYS A 92 -5.40 8.97 3.15
N GLY A 93 -6.28 9.82 3.69
CA GLY A 93 -7.57 10.11 3.08
C GLY A 93 -7.41 10.62 1.64
N GLN A 94 -8.40 10.36 0.80
CA GLN A 94 -8.41 10.73 -0.62
C GLN A 94 -8.42 12.25 -0.84
N ARG A 95 -7.44 12.95 -0.33
CA ARG A 95 -7.23 14.35 -0.70
C ARG A 95 -6.08 14.41 -1.69
N SER A 96 -6.42 14.73 -2.92
CA SER A 96 -5.48 15.12 -3.96
C SER A 96 -4.79 16.42 -3.51
N GLY A 97 -3.62 16.31 -2.90
CA GLY A 97 -2.85 17.45 -2.44
C GLY A 97 -1.73 17.05 -1.50
N HIS A 98 -0.72 17.88 -1.41
CA HIS A 98 0.34 17.70 -0.43
C HIS A 98 -0.24 17.91 0.98
N HIS A 99 -0.02 16.95 1.85
CA HIS A 99 -0.38 17.02 3.26
C HIS A 99 0.81 16.62 4.11
N HIS A 100 0.80 17.07 5.34
CA HIS A 100 1.85 16.79 6.30
C HIS A 100 1.26 16.03 7.48
N HIS A 101 2.10 15.24 8.14
CA HIS A 101 1.72 14.50 9.34
C HIS A 101 2.50 15.03 10.54
N LEU A 102 1.77 15.39 11.57
CA LEU A 102 2.34 15.63 12.90
C LEU A 102 2.23 14.35 13.71
N VAL A 103 3.36 13.73 14.03
CA VAL A 103 3.43 12.44 14.71
C VAL A 103 4.04 12.59 16.09
N CYS A 104 3.35 12.12 17.11
CA CYS A 104 3.88 12.09 18.47
C CYS A 104 4.96 11.00 18.58
N ARG A 105 6.16 11.38 18.97
CA ARG A 105 7.28 10.43 19.12
C ARG A 105 7.09 9.41 20.25
N LYS A 106 6.24 9.71 21.22
CA LYS A 106 6.02 8.81 22.37
C LYS A 106 4.97 7.74 22.10
N CYS A 107 3.86 8.10 21.49
CA CYS A 107 2.71 7.20 21.34
C CYS A 107 2.29 6.93 19.92
N GLY A 108 2.91 7.57 18.90
CA GLY A 108 2.55 7.43 17.49
C GLY A 108 1.28 8.15 17.08
N PHE A 109 0.60 8.87 18.00
CA PHE A 109 -0.58 9.65 17.64
C PHE A 109 -0.29 10.58 16.47
N THR A 110 -1.11 10.52 15.44
CA THR A 110 -0.88 11.21 14.18
C THR A 110 -2.05 12.11 13.83
N VAL A 111 -1.74 13.33 13.43
CA VAL A 111 -2.71 14.30 12.93
C VAL A 111 -2.28 14.74 11.54
N GLU A 112 -3.19 14.75 10.59
CA GLU A 112 -2.99 15.39 9.30
C GLU A 112 -3.07 16.91 9.44
N VAL A 113 -2.10 17.61 8.88
CA VAL A 113 -2.06 19.05 8.85
C VAL A 113 -1.90 19.56 7.42
N GLU A 114 -2.70 20.52 7.05
CA GLU A 114 -2.54 21.24 5.81
C GLU A 114 -1.62 22.44 6.05
N GLY A 115 -0.56 22.51 5.29
CA GLY A 115 0.46 23.53 5.48
C GLY A 115 0.74 24.39 4.24
N PRO A 116 -0.26 25.09 3.65
CA PRO A 116 -0.03 25.87 2.44
C PRO A 116 1.02 26.98 2.63
N ALA A 117 1.19 27.45 3.84
CA ALA A 117 2.25 28.39 4.17
C ALA A 117 3.64 27.74 4.17
N VAL A 118 3.74 26.51 4.70
CA VAL A 118 4.97 25.73 4.71
C VAL A 118 5.36 25.34 3.29
N GLU A 119 4.42 24.90 2.49
CA GLU A 119 4.65 24.55 1.08
C GLU A 119 5.14 25.74 0.26
N ARG A 120 4.51 26.90 0.40
CA ARG A 120 4.98 28.12 -0.26
C ARG A 120 6.38 28.51 0.16
N TRP A 121 6.66 28.45 1.45
CA TRP A 121 7.99 28.75 1.98
C TRP A 121 9.04 27.78 1.45
N THR A 122 8.76 26.48 1.48
CA THR A 122 9.66 25.43 0.98
C THR A 122 9.94 25.61 -0.51
N HIS A 123 8.93 25.87 -1.30
CA HIS A 123 9.05 26.13 -2.73
C HIS A 123 9.90 27.39 -3.00
N ASP A 124 9.69 28.46 -2.24
CA ASP A 124 10.47 29.69 -2.39
C ASP A 124 11.93 29.50 -2.02
N VAL A 125 12.20 28.73 -0.96
CA VAL A 125 13.58 28.39 -0.56
C VAL A 125 14.25 27.51 -1.62
N ALA A 126 13.58 26.47 -2.09
CA ALA A 126 14.09 25.58 -3.13
C ALA A 126 14.48 26.39 -4.39
N ARG A 127 13.58 27.24 -4.86
CA ARG A 127 13.83 28.09 -6.03
C ARG A 127 15.02 29.05 -5.81
N LYS A 128 15.14 29.67 -4.65
CA LYS A 128 16.27 30.57 -4.32
C LYS A 128 17.60 29.84 -4.27
N GLN A 129 17.59 28.58 -3.92
CA GLN A 129 18.77 27.72 -3.83
C GLN A 129 19.06 26.95 -5.13
N GLY A 130 18.26 27.15 -6.17
CA GLY A 130 18.46 26.50 -7.48
C GLY A 130 18.02 25.03 -7.53
N PHE A 131 17.19 24.58 -6.59
CA PHE A 131 16.57 23.26 -6.68
C PHE A 131 15.36 23.32 -7.63
N THR A 132 15.27 22.34 -8.50
CA THR A 132 14.11 22.11 -9.38
C THR A 132 13.48 20.76 -9.03
N ASP A 133 12.17 20.67 -9.21
CA ASP A 133 11.43 19.40 -9.01
C ASP A 133 11.88 18.31 -9.99
#